data_b82489525f99add4ae346a3451cbd198
#
_entry.id   b82489525f99add4ae346a3451cbd198
#
_cell.length_a   1.000
_cell.length_b   1.000
_cell.length_c   1.000
_cell.angle_alpha   90.00
_cell.angle_beta   90.00
_cell.angle_gamma   90.00
#
_symmetry.space_group_name_H-M   'P 1'
#
loop_
_entity.id
_entity.type
_entity.pdbx_description
1 polymer ?
#
loop_
_entity_poly.entity_id
_entity_poly.type
_entity_poly.pdbx_seq_one_letter_code
_entity_poly.pdbx_strand_id
1 'polypeptide(L)'
;MLITRFICARMSSTLSRNVIWESEGLVAYLHPRPWTPGSVILERSTPGSLGGSIFHLEKQEFLSWLLGARAVAELLCDRLAVRRCALVSRPHRERPAQICVLPLHGLDAEWRPHLAGEEEHNAHDPGYCTSKTAPRWSDSRLTEIQTKIRAKLPQPDAPHNLTFLGDDLAHPGLFSRIVRGEEQQWRVWEDEGHVAFLTPFPNSPGFTVLVPRQPLTSDIFRLEESDYEELVLAALKVSKLLEGGLGAWGVGLIFEGFEIDYAHAKLIPLFLPPSSGTGQDAMKPTAPQFYQTYPGYVTSEDGPEASQESLKELHVKITQT
;
A
#
# COMPACT_ATOMS: atom_id res chain seq x y z
N MET A 1 26.08 -51.47 24.74
CA MET A 1 26.44 -50.10 25.12
C MET A 1 25.64 -49.17 24.20
N LEU A 2 24.43 -48.80 24.64
CA LEU A 2 23.48 -48.00 23.90
C LEU A 2 23.77 -46.50 24.14
N ILE A 3 24.09 -45.77 23.10
CA ILE A 3 24.25 -44.31 23.14
C ILE A 3 22.90 -43.69 22.84
N THR A 4 22.22 -43.24 23.88
CA THR A 4 20.99 -42.46 23.77
C THR A 4 21.35 -41.03 23.33
N ARG A 5 20.99 -40.68 22.09
CA ARG A 5 21.08 -39.30 21.60
C ARG A 5 19.91 -38.50 22.18
N PHE A 6 20.22 -37.59 23.10
CA PHE A 6 19.29 -36.53 23.50
C PHE A 6 19.12 -35.53 22.36
N ILE A 7 17.98 -35.56 21.69
CA ILE A 7 17.52 -34.50 20.81
C ILE A 7 17.01 -33.39 21.73
N CYS A 8 17.83 -32.35 21.90
CA CYS A 8 17.43 -31.13 22.55
C CYS A 8 16.48 -30.39 21.63
N ALA A 9 15.16 -30.57 21.81
CA ALA A 9 14.15 -29.77 21.17
C ALA A 9 14.27 -28.33 21.72
N ARG A 10 14.85 -27.43 20.95
CA ARG A 10 14.70 -26.00 21.15
C ARG A 10 13.21 -25.69 20.98
N MET A 11 12.50 -25.58 22.08
CA MET A 11 11.20 -24.93 22.13
C MET A 11 11.41 -23.44 21.85
N SER A 12 11.38 -23.08 20.56
CA SER A 12 11.10 -21.72 20.15
C SER A 12 9.69 -21.42 20.66
N SER A 13 9.54 -20.44 21.54
CA SER A 13 8.26 -19.88 21.93
C SER A 13 7.68 -19.11 20.74
N THR A 14 7.18 -19.81 19.75
CA THR A 14 6.26 -19.27 18.77
C THR A 14 4.98 -18.96 19.54
N LEU A 15 4.80 -17.68 19.91
CA LEU A 15 3.47 -17.16 20.21
C LEU A 15 2.55 -17.69 19.12
N SER A 16 1.51 -18.43 19.51
CA SER A 16 0.52 -18.99 18.58
C SER A 16 -0.08 -17.82 17.76
N ARG A 17 0.40 -17.63 16.54
CA ARG A 17 -0.13 -16.63 15.63
C ARG A 17 -1.55 -17.07 15.27
N ASN A 18 -2.51 -16.16 15.33
CA ASN A 18 -3.88 -16.44 14.88
C ASN A 18 -3.92 -16.42 13.35
N VAL A 19 -3.44 -17.50 12.73
CA VAL A 19 -3.37 -17.67 11.29
C VAL A 19 -4.77 -17.86 10.72
N ILE A 20 -5.13 -17.10 9.71
CA ILE A 20 -6.44 -17.11 9.06
C ILE A 20 -6.39 -17.62 7.62
N TRP A 21 -5.21 -17.60 7.00
CA TRP A 21 -5.03 -18.03 5.61
C TRP A 21 -3.57 -18.42 5.35
N GLU A 22 -3.36 -19.45 4.53
CA GLU A 22 -2.04 -19.89 4.06
C GLU A 22 -2.14 -20.38 2.62
N SER A 23 -1.19 -20.00 1.78
CA SER A 23 -1.02 -20.53 0.42
C SER A 23 0.36 -20.19 -0.13
N GLU A 24 0.93 -21.11 -0.93
CA GLU A 24 2.16 -20.86 -1.73
C GLU A 24 3.35 -20.27 -0.97
N GLY A 25 3.54 -20.68 0.29
CA GLY A 25 4.64 -20.15 1.12
C GLY A 25 4.37 -18.78 1.74
N LEU A 26 3.13 -18.30 1.65
CA LEU A 26 2.62 -17.11 2.34
C LEU A 26 1.73 -17.51 3.50
N VAL A 27 1.71 -16.69 4.54
CA VAL A 27 0.85 -16.82 5.71
C VAL A 27 0.23 -15.49 6.06
N ALA A 28 -1.08 -15.49 6.33
CA ALA A 28 -1.81 -14.32 6.83
C ALA A 28 -2.33 -14.60 8.24
N TYR A 29 -2.09 -13.68 9.15
CA TYR A 29 -2.50 -13.79 10.55
C TYR A 29 -3.00 -12.46 11.11
N LEU A 30 -3.84 -12.50 12.13
CA LEU A 30 -4.36 -11.31 12.78
C LEU A 30 -3.23 -10.47 13.36
N HIS A 31 -3.27 -9.18 13.09
CA HIS A 31 -2.27 -8.23 13.56
C HIS A 31 -2.31 -8.13 15.08
N PRO A 32 -1.19 -8.35 15.81
CA PRO A 32 -1.18 -8.29 17.27
C PRO A 32 -1.41 -6.87 17.82
N ARG A 33 -1.16 -5.85 17.00
CA ARG A 33 -1.39 -4.43 17.27
C ARG A 33 -2.22 -3.83 16.16
N PRO A 34 -3.51 -4.21 16.04
CA PRO A 34 -4.33 -3.83 14.90
C PRO A 34 -4.66 -2.35 14.91
N TRP A 35 -4.65 -1.73 13.74
CA TRP A 35 -5.11 -0.37 13.54
C TRP A 35 -6.65 -0.28 13.49
N THR A 36 -7.30 -1.34 12.99
CA THR A 36 -8.76 -1.50 12.94
C THR A 36 -9.13 -2.97 13.23
N PRO A 37 -10.36 -3.28 13.67
CA PRO A 37 -10.75 -4.65 13.96
C PRO A 37 -10.51 -5.59 12.76
N GLY A 38 -9.81 -6.70 12.98
CA GLY A 38 -9.51 -7.68 11.93
C GLY A 38 -8.38 -7.30 10.99
N SER A 39 -7.54 -6.30 11.33
CA SER A 39 -6.29 -6.04 10.59
C SER A 39 -5.44 -7.30 10.50
N VAL A 40 -4.85 -7.57 9.35
CA VAL A 40 -4.08 -8.78 9.04
C VAL A 40 -2.70 -8.43 8.52
N ILE A 41 -1.70 -9.20 8.92
CA ILE A 41 -0.36 -9.20 8.32
C ILE A 41 -0.26 -10.42 7.40
N LEU A 42 0.15 -10.18 6.15
CA LEU A 42 0.55 -11.18 5.17
C LEU A 42 2.07 -11.12 5.03
N GLU A 43 2.74 -12.25 5.20
CA GLU A 43 4.20 -12.40 5.05
C GLU A 43 4.57 -13.79 4.54
N ARG A 44 5.86 -14.05 4.30
CA ARG A 44 6.33 -15.41 4.03
C ARG A 44 6.17 -16.29 5.27
N SER A 45 5.75 -17.55 5.05
CA SER A 45 5.67 -18.57 6.11
C SER A 45 7.04 -18.95 6.68
N THR A 46 8.10 -18.82 5.89
CA THR A 46 9.50 -18.97 6.34
C THR A 46 10.14 -17.58 6.48
N PRO A 47 10.89 -17.32 7.56
CA PRO A 47 11.55 -16.03 7.75
C PRO A 47 12.38 -15.65 6.52
N GLY A 48 12.07 -14.49 5.92
CA GLY A 48 12.85 -13.92 4.83
C GLY A 48 14.09 -13.17 5.32
N SER A 49 14.87 -12.62 4.40
CA SER A 49 15.96 -11.69 4.72
C SER A 49 15.44 -10.43 5.40
N LEU A 50 16.23 -9.85 6.29
CA LEU A 50 15.96 -8.52 6.85
C LEU A 50 16.05 -7.45 5.74
N GLY A 51 15.37 -6.33 5.95
CA GLY A 51 15.42 -5.21 5.00
C GLY A 51 14.49 -5.41 3.79
N GLY A 52 13.27 -5.90 4.01
CA GLY A 52 12.33 -6.29 2.97
C GLY A 52 11.42 -5.19 2.46
N SER A 53 11.28 -5.15 1.12
CA SER A 53 10.21 -4.46 0.41
C SER A 53 9.57 -5.45 -0.57
N ILE A 54 8.25 -5.40 -0.71
CA ILE A 54 7.56 -6.21 -1.73
C ILE A 54 8.05 -5.85 -3.14
N PHE A 55 8.42 -4.60 -3.37
CA PHE A 55 8.92 -4.12 -4.67
C PHE A 55 10.33 -4.59 -5.03
N HIS A 56 11.06 -5.20 -4.08
CA HIS A 56 12.37 -5.81 -4.32
C HIS A 56 12.28 -7.32 -4.60
N LEU A 57 11.06 -7.88 -4.56
CA LEU A 57 10.82 -9.26 -4.94
C LEU A 57 10.93 -9.45 -6.46
N GLU A 58 11.21 -10.66 -6.89
CA GLU A 58 11.10 -11.02 -8.30
C GLU A 58 9.64 -10.91 -8.77
N LYS A 59 9.45 -10.59 -10.06
CA LYS A 59 8.14 -10.29 -10.64
C LYS A 59 7.06 -11.33 -10.28
N GLN A 60 7.38 -12.61 -10.42
CA GLN A 60 6.42 -13.69 -10.17
C GLN A 60 6.06 -13.79 -8.69
N GLU A 61 7.05 -13.62 -7.82
CA GLU A 61 6.84 -13.63 -6.39
C GLU A 61 6.04 -12.39 -5.93
N PHE A 62 6.37 -11.21 -6.43
CA PHE A 62 5.60 -9.99 -6.17
C PHE A 62 4.12 -10.18 -6.53
N LEU A 63 3.84 -10.75 -7.72
CA LEU A 63 2.48 -11.01 -8.15
C LEU A 63 1.76 -11.99 -7.22
N SER A 64 2.42 -13.11 -6.84
CA SER A 64 1.87 -14.07 -5.87
C SER A 64 1.51 -13.42 -4.54
N TRP A 65 2.31 -12.48 -4.04
CA TRP A 65 2.00 -11.74 -2.82
C TRP A 65 0.75 -10.86 -2.96
N LEU A 66 0.60 -10.17 -4.08
CA LEU A 66 -0.55 -9.30 -4.30
C LEU A 66 -1.84 -10.13 -4.53
N LEU A 67 -1.77 -11.26 -5.22
CA LEU A 67 -2.88 -12.20 -5.34
C LEU A 67 -3.26 -12.81 -3.99
N GLY A 68 -2.27 -13.15 -3.16
CA GLY A 68 -2.50 -13.57 -1.77
C GLY A 68 -3.21 -12.48 -0.93
N ALA A 69 -2.80 -11.22 -1.06
CA ALA A 69 -3.46 -10.10 -0.40
C ALA A 69 -4.92 -9.92 -0.87
N ARG A 70 -5.20 -10.11 -2.16
CA ARG A 70 -6.56 -10.14 -2.72
C ARG A 70 -7.41 -11.23 -2.09
N ALA A 71 -6.92 -12.46 -2.05
CA ALA A 71 -7.63 -13.59 -1.43
C ALA A 71 -7.92 -13.34 0.06
N VAL A 72 -6.97 -12.76 0.79
CA VAL A 72 -7.16 -12.36 2.20
C VAL A 72 -8.23 -11.26 2.31
N ALA A 73 -8.22 -10.24 1.46
CA ALA A 73 -9.21 -9.17 1.47
C ALA A 73 -10.63 -9.71 1.19
N GLU A 74 -10.79 -10.62 0.23
CA GLU A 74 -12.05 -11.30 -0.07
C GLU A 74 -12.56 -12.10 1.14
N LEU A 75 -11.68 -12.88 1.78
CA LEU A 75 -12.00 -13.61 3.01
C LEU A 75 -12.49 -12.67 4.12
N LEU A 76 -11.79 -11.56 4.35
CA LEU A 76 -12.16 -10.60 5.39
C LEU A 76 -13.50 -9.90 5.08
N CYS A 77 -13.75 -9.53 3.83
CA CYS A 77 -15.02 -8.95 3.40
C CYS A 77 -16.19 -9.90 3.68
N ASP A 78 -16.03 -11.17 3.35
CA ASP A 78 -17.05 -12.21 3.58
C ASP A 78 -17.29 -12.43 5.08
N ARG A 79 -16.22 -12.70 5.84
CA ARG A 79 -16.31 -13.14 7.25
C ARG A 79 -16.62 -12.02 8.24
N LEU A 80 -16.15 -10.80 7.99
CA LEU A 80 -16.39 -9.66 8.86
C LEU A 80 -17.58 -8.82 8.44
N ALA A 81 -18.21 -9.14 7.31
CA ALA A 81 -19.29 -8.37 6.70
C ALA A 81 -18.89 -6.90 6.44
N VAL A 82 -17.63 -6.67 6.07
CA VAL A 82 -17.14 -5.37 5.61
C VAL A 82 -17.26 -5.27 4.09
N ARG A 83 -17.49 -4.07 3.58
CA ARG A 83 -17.68 -3.87 2.14
C ARG A 83 -16.38 -3.88 1.37
N ARG A 84 -15.30 -3.37 1.97
CA ARG A 84 -14.00 -3.20 1.36
C ARG A 84 -12.87 -3.43 2.37
N CYS A 85 -11.72 -3.78 1.83
CA CYS A 85 -10.46 -3.71 2.55
C CYS A 85 -9.53 -2.70 1.88
N ALA A 86 -8.62 -2.15 2.66
CA ALA A 86 -7.45 -1.44 2.16
C ALA A 86 -6.21 -2.33 2.25
N LEU A 87 -5.16 -1.95 1.51
CA LEU A 87 -3.84 -2.55 1.60
C LEU A 87 -2.83 -1.46 1.90
N VAL A 88 -1.93 -1.75 2.84
CA VAL A 88 -0.74 -0.93 3.09
C VAL A 88 0.49 -1.84 3.14
N SER A 89 1.48 -1.56 2.31
CA SER A 89 2.79 -2.19 2.40
C SER A 89 3.86 -1.10 2.52
N ARG A 90 4.60 -1.15 3.62
CA ARG A 90 5.74 -0.28 3.85
C ARG A 90 7.02 -1.10 3.80
N PRO A 91 8.08 -0.67 3.10
CA PRO A 91 9.38 -1.31 3.19
C PRO A 91 9.96 -1.17 4.60
N HIS A 92 10.70 -2.19 5.04
CA HIS A 92 11.37 -2.23 6.33
C HIS A 92 12.88 -2.44 6.16
N ARG A 93 13.68 -1.78 6.99
CA ARG A 93 15.14 -1.95 6.98
C ARG A 93 15.60 -3.15 7.82
N GLU A 94 14.85 -3.47 8.86
CA GLU A 94 15.22 -4.45 9.89
C GLU A 94 14.19 -5.60 10.03
N ARG A 95 13.15 -5.60 9.22
CA ARG A 95 12.12 -6.64 9.19
C ARG A 95 11.96 -7.17 7.77
N PRO A 96 11.46 -8.38 7.60
CA PRO A 96 11.03 -8.89 6.30
C PRO A 96 9.94 -8.01 5.66
N ALA A 97 9.73 -8.18 4.35
CA ALA A 97 8.60 -7.58 3.65
C ALA A 97 7.27 -8.06 4.25
N GLN A 98 6.31 -7.14 4.34
CA GLN A 98 4.97 -7.39 4.85
C GLN A 98 3.93 -6.61 4.06
N ILE A 99 2.72 -7.16 3.98
CA ILE A 99 1.52 -6.44 3.53
C ILE A 99 0.54 -6.44 4.69
N CYS A 100 -0.01 -5.28 5.04
CA CYS A 100 -1.15 -5.16 5.94
C CYS A 100 -2.43 -5.07 5.12
N VAL A 101 -3.40 -5.94 5.39
CA VAL A 101 -4.76 -5.87 4.84
C VAL A 101 -5.69 -5.38 5.96
N LEU A 102 -6.38 -4.29 5.68
CA LEU A 102 -7.15 -3.53 6.68
C LEU A 102 -8.63 -3.54 6.30
N PRO A 103 -9.51 -4.24 7.05
CA PRO A 103 -10.95 -4.15 6.86
C PRO A 103 -11.46 -2.72 7.13
N LEU A 104 -12.24 -2.15 6.21
CA LEU A 104 -12.79 -0.82 6.37
C LEU A 104 -14.22 -0.89 6.91
N HIS A 105 -14.36 -0.70 8.21
CA HIS A 105 -15.63 -0.77 8.91
C HIS A 105 -16.44 0.53 8.82
N GLY A 106 -17.76 0.44 8.91
CA GLY A 106 -18.65 1.59 9.00
C GLY A 106 -18.91 2.31 7.66
N LEU A 107 -18.58 1.68 6.54
CA LEU A 107 -18.81 2.26 5.23
C LEU A 107 -20.27 2.12 4.79
N ASP A 108 -20.81 3.18 4.18
CA ASP A 108 -22.13 3.19 3.57
C ASP A 108 -22.26 2.22 2.38
N ALA A 109 -23.51 1.93 1.97
CA ALA A 109 -23.79 1.08 0.81
C ALA A 109 -23.32 1.72 -0.49
N GLU A 110 -23.52 3.02 -0.62
CA GLU A 110 -23.09 3.83 -1.76
C GLU A 110 -21.69 4.37 -1.51
N TRP A 111 -20.88 4.39 -2.55
CA TRP A 111 -19.58 5.04 -2.48
C TRP A 111 -19.77 6.56 -2.29
N ARG A 112 -19.05 7.11 -1.33
CA ARG A 112 -18.94 8.55 -1.11
C ARG A 112 -17.50 8.89 -0.75
N PRO A 113 -17.00 10.07 -1.16
CA PRO A 113 -15.69 10.53 -0.71
C PRO A 113 -15.64 10.56 0.81
N HIS A 114 -14.58 9.98 1.37
CA HIS A 114 -14.32 9.98 2.80
C HIS A 114 -12.84 10.24 3.03
N LEU A 115 -12.50 11.45 3.47
CA LEU A 115 -11.15 11.93 3.63
C LEU A 115 -10.89 12.35 5.07
N ALA A 116 -9.67 12.13 5.54
CA ALA A 116 -9.21 12.69 6.81
C ALA A 116 -9.22 14.22 6.76
N GLY A 117 -9.63 14.85 7.85
CA GLY A 117 -9.58 16.33 7.98
C GLY A 117 -8.19 16.86 8.31
N GLU A 118 -7.24 16.00 8.62
CA GLU A 118 -5.87 16.37 9.01
C GLU A 118 -4.89 16.18 7.86
N GLU A 119 -4.10 17.21 7.59
CA GLU A 119 -2.97 17.14 6.63
C GLU A 119 -1.70 16.70 7.34
N GLU A 120 -0.85 15.97 6.60
CA GLU A 120 0.42 15.47 7.11
C GLU A 120 1.50 15.53 6.01
N HIS A 121 2.69 16.01 6.33
CA HIS A 121 3.83 16.07 5.41
C HIS A 121 5.10 15.55 6.08
N ASN A 122 5.74 14.58 5.43
CA ASN A 122 6.97 13.96 5.89
C ASN A 122 8.07 14.10 4.82
N ALA A 123 9.03 14.98 5.05
CA ALA A 123 10.19 15.14 4.15
C ALA A 123 11.11 13.91 4.19
N HIS A 124 11.10 13.17 5.28
CA HIS A 124 11.86 11.95 5.53
C HIS A 124 10.93 10.86 6.05
N ASP A 125 11.38 9.60 5.98
CA ASP A 125 10.64 8.45 6.46
C ASP A 125 10.25 8.61 7.94
N PRO A 126 8.96 8.75 8.28
CA PRO A 126 8.51 8.90 9.66
C PRO A 126 8.45 7.57 10.42
N GLY A 127 8.75 6.45 9.78
CA GLY A 127 8.59 5.10 10.31
C GLY A 127 7.30 4.40 9.90
N TYR A 128 6.45 5.07 9.11
CA TYR A 128 5.18 4.54 8.59
C TYR A 128 4.84 5.16 7.21
N CYS A 129 3.84 4.57 6.54
CA CYS A 129 3.19 5.14 5.37
C CYS A 129 1.74 5.48 5.73
N THR A 130 1.22 6.58 5.20
CA THR A 130 -0.17 6.99 5.37
C THR A 130 -0.76 7.50 4.06
N SER A 131 -2.08 7.35 3.89
CA SER A 131 -2.81 7.90 2.75
C SER A 131 -3.25 9.35 2.94
N LYS A 132 -3.01 9.96 4.10
CA LYS A 132 -3.31 11.37 4.35
C LYS A 132 -2.65 12.27 3.31
N THR A 133 -3.33 13.35 2.96
CA THR A 133 -2.81 14.39 2.07
C THR A 133 -1.99 15.41 2.84
N ALA A 134 -1.28 16.28 2.11
CA ALA A 134 -0.50 17.38 2.64
C ALA A 134 -0.89 18.70 1.97
N PRO A 135 -0.42 19.86 2.43
CA PRO A 135 -0.59 21.12 1.73
C PRO A 135 -0.10 21.05 0.28
N ARG A 136 -0.81 21.74 -0.62
CA ARG A 136 -0.48 21.75 -2.05
C ARG A 136 0.94 22.31 -2.28
N TRP A 137 1.72 21.61 -3.07
CA TRP A 137 3.01 22.07 -3.55
C TRP A 137 2.87 23.03 -4.73
N SER A 138 3.89 23.89 -4.91
CA SER A 138 3.98 24.74 -6.10
C SER A 138 4.24 23.92 -7.36
N ASP A 139 3.75 24.41 -8.48
CA ASP A 139 3.93 23.76 -9.79
C ASP A 139 5.41 23.61 -10.15
N SER A 140 6.25 24.62 -9.79
CA SER A 140 7.69 24.57 -10.02
C SER A 140 8.35 23.41 -9.26
N ARG A 141 7.95 23.15 -8.00
CA ARG A 141 8.49 22.04 -7.21
C ARG A 141 8.05 20.70 -7.76
N LEU A 142 6.79 20.57 -8.18
CA LEU A 142 6.27 19.38 -8.81
C LEU A 142 6.98 19.10 -10.14
N THR A 143 7.21 20.11 -10.96
CA THR A 143 7.95 20.00 -12.22
C THR A 143 9.41 19.57 -12.00
N GLU A 144 10.08 20.08 -10.96
CA GLU A 144 11.43 19.64 -10.59
C GLU A 144 11.46 18.13 -10.27
N ILE A 145 10.53 17.66 -9.45
CA ILE A 145 10.43 16.24 -9.08
C ILE A 145 10.09 15.39 -10.29
N GLN A 146 9.13 15.81 -11.11
CA GLN A 146 8.77 15.14 -12.37
C GLN A 146 10.00 14.97 -13.27
N THR A 147 10.76 16.04 -13.46
CA THR A 147 11.96 16.04 -14.32
C THR A 147 13.00 15.03 -13.83
N LYS A 148 13.26 15.00 -12.51
CA LYS A 148 14.18 14.03 -11.88
C LYS A 148 13.76 12.58 -12.14
N ILE A 149 12.47 12.28 -11.99
CA ILE A 149 11.95 10.93 -12.22
C ILE A 149 12.01 10.58 -13.69
N ARG A 150 11.52 11.46 -14.58
CA ARG A 150 11.49 11.22 -16.03
C ARG A 150 12.89 11.06 -16.64
N ALA A 151 13.90 11.70 -16.07
CA ALA A 151 15.30 11.55 -16.50
C ALA A 151 15.81 10.10 -16.46
N LYS A 152 15.12 9.19 -15.76
CA LYS A 152 15.44 7.75 -15.72
C LYS A 152 14.67 6.93 -16.75
N LEU A 153 13.75 7.53 -17.47
CA LEU A 153 13.04 6.86 -18.56
C LEU A 153 13.96 6.70 -19.79
N PRO A 154 13.75 5.66 -20.61
CA PRO A 154 14.50 5.51 -21.88
C PRO A 154 14.32 6.69 -22.83
N GLN A 155 13.16 7.36 -22.77
CA GLN A 155 12.81 8.52 -23.58
C GLN A 155 12.16 9.59 -22.66
N PRO A 156 12.95 10.40 -21.94
CA PRO A 156 12.44 11.38 -20.98
C PRO A 156 11.48 12.42 -21.59
N ASP A 157 11.74 12.82 -22.83
CA ASP A 157 10.99 13.88 -23.54
C ASP A 157 9.93 13.34 -24.51
N ALA A 158 9.61 12.04 -24.44
CA ALA A 158 8.57 11.46 -25.26
C ALA A 158 7.22 12.18 -25.00
N PRO A 159 6.44 12.46 -26.07
CA PRO A 159 5.12 13.04 -25.92
C PRO A 159 4.22 12.10 -25.11
N HIS A 160 3.30 12.69 -24.34
CA HIS A 160 2.38 11.87 -23.53
C HIS A 160 1.39 11.12 -24.42
N ASN A 161 1.18 9.86 -24.10
CA ASN A 161 0.07 9.08 -24.64
C ASN A 161 -1.24 9.55 -23.96
N LEU A 162 -2.18 10.11 -24.73
CA LEU A 162 -3.47 10.63 -24.25
C LEU A 162 -4.63 9.66 -24.51
N THR A 163 -4.34 8.45 -24.96
CA THR A 163 -5.35 7.42 -25.21
C THR A 163 -6.13 7.13 -23.94
N PHE A 164 -7.44 7.19 -24.02
CA PHE A 164 -8.38 6.80 -22.98
C PHE A 164 -9.11 5.52 -23.41
N LEU A 165 -9.23 4.56 -22.52
CA LEU A 165 -9.78 3.23 -22.83
C LEU A 165 -11.19 3.01 -22.27
N GLY A 166 -11.84 4.05 -21.72
CA GLY A 166 -13.23 3.95 -21.27
C GLY A 166 -14.23 4.07 -22.41
N ASP A 167 -15.39 3.44 -22.25
CA ASP A 167 -16.49 3.46 -23.23
C ASP A 167 -17.09 4.86 -23.41
N ASP A 168 -17.20 5.63 -22.33
CA ASP A 168 -17.64 7.02 -22.36
C ASP A 168 -16.44 7.96 -22.50
N LEU A 169 -16.15 8.37 -23.73
CA LEU A 169 -15.04 9.29 -24.03
C LEU A 169 -15.17 10.66 -23.37
N ALA A 170 -16.37 11.04 -22.92
CA ALA A 170 -16.65 12.29 -22.20
C ALA A 170 -16.72 12.09 -20.66
N HIS A 171 -16.31 10.93 -20.16
CA HIS A 171 -16.38 10.61 -18.73
C HIS A 171 -15.82 11.75 -17.85
N PRO A 172 -16.62 12.35 -16.94
CA PRO A 172 -16.29 13.62 -16.27
C PRO A 172 -15.31 13.47 -15.12
N GLY A 173 -15.00 12.23 -14.70
CA GLY A 173 -14.14 11.95 -13.55
C GLY A 173 -12.74 12.55 -13.70
N LEU A 174 -12.17 13.04 -12.61
CA LEU A 174 -10.88 13.72 -12.58
C LEU A 174 -9.77 12.87 -13.25
N PHE A 175 -9.66 11.58 -12.89
CA PHE A 175 -8.61 10.74 -13.45
C PHE A 175 -8.81 10.45 -14.95
N SER A 176 -10.05 10.36 -15.44
CA SER A 176 -10.34 10.27 -16.87
C SER A 176 -9.88 11.51 -17.63
N ARG A 177 -10.14 12.71 -17.08
CA ARG A 177 -9.68 13.97 -17.65
C ARG A 177 -8.15 14.10 -17.64
N ILE A 178 -7.50 13.62 -16.55
CA ILE A 178 -6.05 13.53 -16.48
C ILE A 178 -5.51 12.59 -17.57
N VAL A 179 -6.08 11.41 -17.74
CA VAL A 179 -5.66 10.45 -18.78
C VAL A 179 -5.76 11.05 -20.18
N ARG A 180 -6.83 11.78 -20.49
CA ARG A 180 -7.03 12.46 -21.77
C ARG A 180 -6.20 13.75 -21.94
N GLY A 181 -5.49 14.19 -20.88
CA GLY A 181 -4.70 15.42 -20.91
C GLY A 181 -5.50 16.72 -20.82
N GLU A 182 -6.76 16.65 -20.39
CA GLU A 182 -7.64 17.80 -20.16
C GLU A 182 -7.32 18.55 -18.86
N GLU A 183 -6.70 17.84 -17.91
CA GLU A 183 -6.18 18.40 -16.67
C GLU A 183 -4.65 18.33 -16.64
N GLN A 184 -4.03 19.43 -16.25
CA GLN A 184 -2.59 19.45 -16.08
C GLN A 184 -2.18 18.55 -14.90
N GLN A 185 -1.30 17.59 -15.19
CA GLN A 185 -0.70 16.73 -14.19
C GLN A 185 0.77 16.48 -14.50
N TRP A 186 1.55 16.24 -13.46
CA TRP A 186 2.99 15.94 -13.54
C TRP A 186 3.18 14.45 -13.77
N ARG A 187 2.97 13.98 -15.04
CA ARG A 187 3.14 12.58 -15.40
C ARG A 187 4.58 12.17 -15.30
N VAL A 188 4.84 11.07 -14.59
CA VAL A 188 6.18 10.54 -14.36
C VAL A 188 6.44 9.26 -15.15
N TRP A 189 5.37 8.50 -15.48
CA TRP A 189 5.46 7.26 -16.24
C TRP A 189 4.12 6.91 -16.87
N GLU A 190 4.17 6.16 -17.97
CA GLU A 190 2.97 5.65 -18.65
C GLU A 190 3.31 4.44 -19.51
N ASP A 191 2.32 3.56 -19.73
CA ASP A 191 2.33 2.49 -20.72
C ASP A 191 1.00 2.44 -21.47
N GLU A 192 0.73 1.37 -22.21
CA GLU A 192 -0.50 1.21 -23.00
C GLU A 192 -1.75 1.20 -22.12
N GLY A 193 -1.68 0.65 -20.92
CA GLY A 193 -2.80 0.45 -19.99
C GLY A 193 -2.89 1.47 -18.85
N HIS A 194 -1.80 2.17 -18.51
CA HIS A 194 -1.72 2.94 -17.26
C HIS A 194 -1.02 4.28 -17.41
N VAL A 195 -1.29 5.17 -16.45
CA VAL A 195 -0.63 6.49 -16.28
C VAL A 195 -0.25 6.68 -14.81
N ALA A 196 0.99 7.11 -14.56
CA ALA A 196 1.45 7.53 -13.22
C ALA A 196 1.79 9.02 -13.21
N PHE A 197 1.30 9.73 -12.21
CA PHE A 197 1.50 11.18 -12.05
C PHE A 197 1.65 11.56 -10.57
N LEU A 198 2.34 12.68 -10.32
CA LEU A 198 2.48 13.20 -8.97
C LEU A 198 1.17 13.78 -8.46
N THR A 199 0.81 13.49 -7.20
CA THR A 199 -0.24 14.25 -6.54
C THR A 199 0.25 15.68 -6.25
N PRO A 200 -0.60 16.71 -6.41
CA PRO A 200 -0.23 18.06 -6.00
C PRO A 200 -0.25 18.25 -4.47
N PHE A 201 -0.72 17.25 -3.71
CA PHE A 201 -0.84 17.26 -2.24
C PHE A 201 0.03 16.18 -1.57
N PRO A 202 1.34 16.13 -1.84
CA PRO A 202 2.17 15.00 -1.46
C PRO A 202 2.55 15.03 0.02
N ASN A 203 2.22 13.96 0.74
CA ASN A 203 2.71 13.78 2.12
C ASN A 203 4.18 13.35 2.19
N SER A 204 4.73 12.89 1.06
CA SER A 204 6.17 12.62 0.88
C SER A 204 6.61 13.11 -0.50
N PRO A 205 7.85 13.62 -0.66
CA PRO A 205 8.35 14.04 -1.97
C PRO A 205 8.22 12.93 -3.02
N GLY A 206 7.59 13.23 -4.16
CA GLY A 206 7.41 12.25 -5.22
C GLY A 206 6.24 11.28 -5.02
N PHE A 207 5.35 11.54 -4.07
CA PHE A 207 4.11 10.76 -3.94
C PHE A 207 3.40 10.70 -5.29
N THR A 208 3.27 9.49 -5.81
CA THR A 208 2.76 9.19 -7.15
C THR A 208 1.46 8.43 -7.06
N VAL A 209 0.50 8.83 -7.89
CA VAL A 209 -0.76 8.11 -8.12
C VAL A 209 -0.65 7.39 -9.47
N LEU A 210 -0.93 6.09 -9.46
CA LEU A 210 -0.96 5.24 -10.66
C LEU A 210 -2.40 4.84 -10.93
N VAL A 211 -2.88 5.07 -12.14
CA VAL A 211 -4.26 4.77 -12.56
C VAL A 211 -4.28 3.98 -13.88
N PRO A 212 -5.25 3.10 -14.11
CA PRO A 212 -5.51 2.55 -15.43
C PRO A 212 -6.08 3.64 -16.36
N ARG A 213 -5.92 3.45 -17.68
CA ARG A 213 -6.50 4.34 -18.69
C ARG A 213 -8.00 4.15 -18.86
N GLN A 214 -8.52 3.06 -18.35
CA GLN A 214 -9.95 2.74 -18.27
C GLN A 214 -10.51 3.10 -16.90
N PRO A 215 -11.70 3.73 -16.81
CA PRO A 215 -12.36 3.98 -15.53
C PRO A 215 -12.87 2.67 -14.93
N LEU A 216 -12.14 2.16 -13.95
CA LEU A 216 -12.47 0.95 -13.19
C LEU A 216 -12.85 1.33 -11.76
N THR A 217 -13.55 0.42 -11.07
CA THR A 217 -13.94 0.64 -9.67
C THR A 217 -12.75 0.93 -8.77
N SER A 218 -12.92 1.84 -7.82
CA SER A 218 -11.91 2.14 -6.79
C SER A 218 -11.68 0.99 -5.80
N ASP A 219 -12.54 -0.03 -5.79
CA ASP A 219 -12.35 -1.26 -5.02
C ASP A 219 -11.40 -2.20 -5.76
N ILE A 220 -10.11 -2.02 -5.53
CA ILE A 220 -9.03 -2.71 -6.24
C ILE A 220 -9.17 -4.24 -6.17
N PHE A 221 -9.63 -4.79 -5.05
CA PHE A 221 -9.76 -6.24 -4.87
C PHE A 221 -10.94 -6.84 -5.64
N ARG A 222 -11.83 -6.00 -6.20
CA ARG A 222 -12.95 -6.41 -7.08
C ARG A 222 -12.70 -6.21 -8.55
N LEU A 223 -11.51 -5.78 -8.94
CA LEU A 223 -11.13 -5.73 -10.34
C LEU A 223 -11.14 -7.14 -10.94
N GLU A 224 -11.36 -7.23 -12.24
CA GLU A 224 -11.06 -8.48 -12.97
C GLU A 224 -9.60 -8.85 -12.75
N GLU A 225 -9.28 -10.14 -12.78
CA GLU A 225 -7.95 -10.62 -12.43
C GLU A 225 -6.86 -10.00 -13.31
N SER A 226 -7.13 -9.91 -14.62
CA SER A 226 -6.21 -9.27 -15.58
C SER A 226 -5.94 -7.81 -15.25
N ASP A 227 -6.98 -7.03 -14.94
CA ASP A 227 -6.85 -5.61 -14.62
C ASP A 227 -6.09 -5.40 -13.30
N TYR A 228 -6.35 -6.28 -12.32
CA TYR A 228 -5.62 -6.28 -11.05
C TYR A 228 -4.14 -6.58 -11.25
N GLU A 229 -3.81 -7.66 -11.99
CA GLU A 229 -2.43 -8.05 -12.27
C GLU A 229 -1.66 -6.95 -13.04
N GLU A 230 -2.28 -6.37 -14.07
CA GLU A 230 -1.68 -5.30 -14.85
C GLU A 230 -1.40 -4.06 -13.99
N LEU A 231 -2.34 -3.65 -13.14
CA LEU A 231 -2.17 -2.51 -12.24
C LEU A 231 -1.04 -2.73 -11.24
N VAL A 232 -0.97 -3.90 -10.59
CA VAL A 232 0.09 -4.18 -9.60
C VAL A 232 1.46 -4.32 -10.27
N LEU A 233 1.53 -4.88 -11.48
CA LEU A 233 2.78 -4.96 -12.26
C LEU A 233 3.23 -3.58 -12.77
N ALA A 234 2.31 -2.68 -13.09
CA ALA A 234 2.61 -1.29 -13.37
C ALA A 234 3.16 -0.58 -12.11
N ALA A 235 2.57 -0.83 -10.93
CA ALA A 235 3.08 -0.32 -9.65
C ALA A 235 4.51 -0.79 -9.36
N LEU A 236 4.86 -2.05 -9.68
CA LEU A 236 6.23 -2.57 -9.56
C LEU A 236 7.23 -1.81 -10.46
N LYS A 237 6.83 -1.46 -11.69
CA LYS A 237 7.69 -0.68 -12.62
C LYS A 237 7.89 0.75 -12.11
N VAL A 238 6.79 1.38 -11.68
CA VAL A 238 6.81 2.78 -11.20
C VAL A 238 7.60 2.90 -9.90
N SER A 239 7.48 1.95 -8.95
CA SER A 239 8.24 1.99 -7.70
C SER A 239 9.76 1.98 -7.95
N LYS A 240 10.25 1.13 -8.86
CA LYS A 240 11.67 1.10 -9.26
C LYS A 240 12.13 2.41 -9.90
N LEU A 241 11.26 3.03 -10.70
CA LEU A 241 11.52 4.33 -11.29
C LEU A 241 11.64 5.43 -10.23
N LEU A 242 10.76 5.43 -9.22
CA LEU A 242 10.78 6.38 -8.11
C LEU A 242 12.04 6.23 -7.25
N GLU A 243 12.43 5.01 -6.89
CA GLU A 243 13.66 4.73 -6.17
C GLU A 243 14.89 5.26 -6.96
N GLY A 244 14.99 4.90 -8.22
CA GLY A 244 16.12 5.30 -9.07
C GLY A 244 16.16 6.79 -9.42
N GLY A 245 14.99 7.45 -9.53
CA GLY A 245 14.87 8.86 -9.92
C GLY A 245 15.06 9.82 -8.76
N LEU A 246 14.61 9.44 -7.58
CA LEU A 246 14.59 10.29 -6.39
C LEU A 246 15.63 9.91 -5.34
N GLY A 247 16.24 8.73 -5.44
CA GLY A 247 17.13 8.21 -4.40
C GLY A 247 16.38 7.81 -3.12
N ALA A 248 15.09 7.46 -3.26
CA ALA A 248 14.33 6.89 -2.16
C ALA A 248 14.92 5.52 -1.77
N TRP A 249 14.98 5.22 -0.47
CA TRP A 249 15.48 3.91 -0.02
C TRP A 249 14.43 2.79 -0.17
N GLY A 250 13.18 3.17 -0.42
CA GLY A 250 12.08 2.28 -0.69
C GLY A 250 10.81 3.06 -1.00
N VAL A 251 9.79 2.36 -1.47
CA VAL A 251 8.48 2.91 -1.82
C VAL A 251 7.40 2.13 -1.09
N GLY A 252 6.46 2.84 -0.42
CA GLY A 252 5.24 2.25 0.14
C GLY A 252 4.16 2.12 -0.92
N LEU A 253 3.28 1.12 -0.76
CA LEU A 253 2.09 0.90 -1.57
C LEU A 253 0.83 1.02 -0.71
N ILE A 254 -0.16 1.79 -1.18
CA ILE A 254 -1.48 1.86 -0.55
C ILE A 254 -2.57 1.67 -1.61
N PHE A 255 -3.53 0.78 -1.32
CA PHE A 255 -4.84 0.71 -1.96
C PHE A 255 -5.90 1.10 -0.93
N GLU A 256 -6.77 2.07 -1.26
CA GLU A 256 -7.79 2.59 -0.35
C GLU A 256 -9.11 2.92 -1.05
N GLY A 257 -9.10 3.83 -2.04
CA GLY A 257 -10.21 4.08 -2.96
C GLY A 257 -11.34 4.98 -2.46
N PHE A 258 -11.10 5.87 -1.46
CA PHE A 258 -12.14 6.76 -0.92
C PHE A 258 -11.95 8.27 -1.18
N GLU A 259 -10.92 8.65 -1.91
CA GLU A 259 -10.72 10.02 -2.37
C GLU A 259 -11.43 10.25 -3.72
N ILE A 260 -11.24 9.32 -4.65
CA ILE A 260 -11.82 9.35 -5.99
C ILE A 260 -12.29 7.93 -6.33
N ASP A 261 -13.53 7.82 -6.84
CA ASP A 261 -14.06 6.53 -7.29
C ASP A 261 -13.50 6.15 -8.65
N TYR A 262 -12.26 5.71 -8.62
CA TYR A 262 -11.50 5.24 -9.78
C TYR A 262 -10.36 4.35 -9.27
N ALA A 263 -10.07 3.25 -9.94
CA ALA A 263 -8.98 2.38 -9.57
C ALA A 263 -7.65 3.13 -9.51
N HIS A 264 -6.94 3.07 -8.40
CA HIS A 264 -5.63 3.70 -8.29
C HIS A 264 -4.76 3.09 -7.20
N ALA A 265 -3.45 3.11 -7.44
CA ALA A 265 -2.43 2.82 -6.44
C ALA A 265 -1.76 4.12 -5.99
N LYS A 266 -1.55 4.27 -4.68
CA LYS A 266 -0.75 5.33 -4.08
C LYS A 266 0.65 4.78 -3.81
N LEU A 267 1.69 5.39 -4.41
CA LEU A 267 3.10 5.02 -4.29
C LEU A 267 3.85 6.13 -3.55
N ILE A 268 4.37 5.80 -2.37
CA ILE A 268 4.94 6.77 -1.42
C ILE A 268 6.43 6.54 -1.27
N PRO A 269 7.31 7.36 -1.89
CA PRO A 269 8.75 7.28 -1.72
C PRO A 269 9.16 7.61 -0.29
N LEU A 270 10.13 6.87 0.26
CA LEU A 270 10.65 7.04 1.60
C LEU A 270 12.11 7.44 1.56
N PHE A 271 12.46 8.50 2.28
CA PHE A 271 13.78 9.09 2.30
C PHE A 271 14.43 8.97 3.67
N LEU A 272 15.71 8.65 3.71
CA LEU A 272 16.48 8.68 4.96
C LEU A 272 16.73 10.13 5.38
N PRO A 273 16.74 10.42 6.71
CA PRO A 273 17.17 11.71 7.19
C PRO A 273 18.65 11.94 6.81
N PRO A 274 19.09 13.22 6.60
CA PRO A 274 20.48 13.55 6.35
C PRO A 274 21.38 13.05 7.48
N SER A 275 22.54 12.47 7.12
CA SER A 275 23.50 11.90 8.09
C SER A 275 24.09 12.91 9.08
N SER A 276 23.88 14.22 8.87
CA SER A 276 24.41 15.33 9.65
C SER A 276 23.38 16.05 10.53
N GLY A 277 22.15 15.57 10.59
CA GLY A 277 21.10 16.16 11.44
C GLY A 277 21.27 15.75 12.89
N THR A 278 21.56 16.70 13.77
CA THR A 278 21.39 16.55 15.23
C THR A 278 19.92 16.18 15.45
N GLY A 279 19.68 15.00 16.00
CA GLY A 279 18.37 14.31 16.09
C GLY A 279 17.27 15.03 16.89
N GLN A 280 16.85 16.21 16.44
CA GLN A 280 15.73 16.96 17.03
C GLN A 280 14.42 16.83 16.26
N ASP A 281 14.42 16.23 15.04
CA ASP A 281 13.20 15.93 14.28
C ASP A 281 12.74 14.47 14.38
N ALA A 282 13.17 13.74 15.41
CA ALA A 282 12.49 12.48 15.73
C ALA A 282 11.05 12.84 16.13
N MET A 283 10.10 12.58 15.22
CA MET A 283 8.69 12.74 15.53
C MET A 283 8.41 12.11 16.89
N LYS A 284 7.75 12.88 17.77
CA LYS A 284 7.27 12.32 19.04
C LYS A 284 6.36 11.15 18.68
N PRO A 285 6.58 9.96 19.26
CA PRO A 285 5.68 8.85 19.03
C PRO A 285 4.27 9.31 19.39
N THR A 286 3.40 9.37 18.41
CA THR A 286 1.97 9.53 18.63
C THR A 286 1.48 8.30 19.38
N ALA A 287 0.54 8.48 20.30
CA ALA A 287 -0.05 7.34 20.99
C ALA A 287 -0.70 6.40 19.95
N PRO A 288 -0.47 5.07 20.03
CA PRO A 288 -1.08 4.13 19.11
C PRO A 288 -2.59 4.32 19.02
N GLN A 289 -3.13 4.42 17.81
CA GLN A 289 -4.55 4.68 17.57
C GLN A 289 -5.25 3.42 17.08
N PHE A 290 -6.52 3.28 17.47
CA PHE A 290 -7.38 2.18 17.04
C PHE A 290 -8.73 2.74 16.61
N TYR A 291 -9.16 2.39 15.41
CA TYR A 291 -10.39 2.90 14.81
C TYR A 291 -11.41 1.78 14.62
N GLN A 292 -12.56 1.90 15.31
CA GLN A 292 -13.68 0.99 15.13
C GLN A 292 -14.36 1.15 13.75
N THR A 293 -14.27 2.35 13.19
CA THR A 293 -14.76 2.68 11.85
C THR A 293 -13.69 3.40 11.08
N TYR A 294 -13.73 3.30 9.75
CA TYR A 294 -12.77 3.94 8.87
C TYR A 294 -12.74 5.47 9.06
N PRO A 295 -11.59 6.08 9.41
CA PRO A 295 -11.49 7.50 9.75
C PRO A 295 -11.23 8.43 8.56
N GLY A 296 -11.23 7.92 7.32
CA GLY A 296 -10.93 8.70 6.12
C GLY A 296 -9.46 8.62 5.66
N TYR A 297 -8.67 7.75 6.26
CA TYR A 297 -7.28 7.44 5.83
C TYR A 297 -6.88 6.06 6.30
N VAL A 298 -5.78 5.54 5.79
CA VAL A 298 -5.12 4.32 6.26
C VAL A 298 -3.64 4.58 6.56
N THR A 299 -3.06 3.76 7.42
CA THR A 299 -1.65 3.86 7.80
C THR A 299 -1.06 2.48 8.08
N SER A 300 0.27 2.38 7.98
CA SER A 300 1.04 1.22 8.44
C SER A 300 1.49 1.34 9.90
N GLU A 301 1.02 2.33 10.64
CA GLU A 301 1.29 2.42 12.06
C GLU A 301 0.62 1.29 12.84
N ASP A 302 1.32 0.82 13.85
CA ASP A 302 0.75 -0.15 14.79
C ASP A 302 -0.32 0.53 15.67
N GLY A 303 -1.44 -0.14 15.87
CA GLY A 303 -2.41 0.21 16.90
C GLY A 303 -1.97 -0.23 18.30
N PRO A 304 -2.81 -0.09 19.32
CA PRO A 304 -2.57 -0.64 20.64
C PRO A 304 -2.53 -2.18 20.60
N GLU A 305 -1.86 -2.80 21.57
CA GLU A 305 -1.80 -4.26 21.67
C GLU A 305 -3.20 -4.84 21.92
N ALA A 306 -3.61 -5.77 21.06
CA ALA A 306 -4.89 -6.45 21.20
C ALA A 306 -4.85 -7.54 22.26
N SER A 307 -5.96 -7.73 22.98
CA SER A 307 -6.07 -8.84 23.92
C SER A 307 -6.09 -10.19 23.19
N GLN A 308 -5.52 -11.22 23.82
CA GLN A 308 -5.53 -12.59 23.27
C GLN A 308 -6.96 -13.13 23.10
N GLU A 309 -7.89 -12.69 23.95
CA GLU A 309 -9.30 -13.05 23.88
C GLU A 309 -9.95 -12.47 22.61
N SER A 310 -9.78 -11.16 22.37
CA SER A 310 -10.27 -10.49 21.16
C SER A 310 -9.70 -11.10 19.88
N LEU A 311 -8.40 -11.41 19.86
CA LEU A 311 -7.78 -12.06 18.70
C LEU A 311 -8.35 -13.47 18.45
N LYS A 312 -8.62 -14.25 19.52
CA LYS A 312 -9.25 -15.57 19.38
C LYS A 312 -10.68 -15.49 18.87
N GLU A 313 -11.47 -14.55 19.38
CA GLU A 313 -12.84 -14.34 18.91
C GLU A 313 -12.87 -13.99 17.41
N LEU A 314 -12.03 -13.06 16.98
CA LEU A 314 -11.89 -12.70 15.57
C LEU A 314 -11.39 -13.86 14.72
N HIS A 315 -10.41 -14.62 15.22
CA HIS A 315 -9.89 -15.80 14.52
C HIS A 315 -10.99 -16.83 14.30
N VAL A 316 -11.77 -17.15 15.35
CA VAL A 316 -12.91 -18.06 15.25
C VAL A 316 -13.93 -17.54 14.22
N LYS A 317 -14.28 -16.26 14.28
CA LYS A 317 -15.23 -15.64 13.35
C LYS A 317 -14.78 -15.73 11.90
N ILE A 318 -13.47 -15.58 11.64
CA ILE A 318 -12.94 -15.59 10.27
C ILE A 318 -12.75 -17.02 9.76
N THR A 319 -12.34 -17.98 10.60
CA THR A 319 -11.95 -19.33 10.17
C THR A 319 -13.04 -20.38 10.28
N GLN A 320 -14.07 -20.15 11.11
CA GLN A 320 -15.18 -21.10 11.21
C GLN A 320 -16.21 -20.83 10.10
N THR A 321 -16.55 -21.90 9.38
CA THR A 321 -17.55 -21.96 8.30
C THR A 321 -18.97 -21.92 8.87
#